data_c8f67121f5b331c85c9047fcbe1c2d2d
#
_entry.id   c8f67121f5b331c85c9047fcbe1c2d2d
#
_cell.length_a   1.000
_cell.length_b   1.000
_cell.length_c   1.000
_cell.angle_alpha   90.00
_cell.angle_beta   90.00
_cell.angle_gamma   90.00
#
_symmetry.space_group_name_H-M   'P 1'
#
loop_
_entity.id
_entity.type
_entity.pdbx_description
1 polymer ?
#
loop_
_entity_poly.entity_id
_entity_poly.type
_entity_poly.pdbx_seq_one_letter_code
_entity_poly.pdbx_strand_id
1 'polypeptide(L)'
;MLEHPRNKSDELIKLIGSKGGFVGLSQFGPHMIKGNDSTIDDYVTALDYVIALIGEDQVGIGSDSSEGHGRPSDFMAWCNKDKGYARRLTPWGSQKVVKPLGPLAERAKLAEAMARAGWSKEKMTKVLGENWLNYLEKIFGE
;
A
#
# COMPACT_ATOMS: atom_id res chain seq x y z
N MET A 1 13.44 4.09 0.97
CA MET A 1 12.63 2.96 0.41
C MET A 1 13.46 2.17 -0.60
N LEU A 2 13.00 0.98 -1.04
CA LEU A 2 13.67 0.21 -2.10
C LEU A 2 13.70 1.04 -3.39
N GLU A 3 14.85 1.08 -4.07
CA GLU A 3 14.95 1.66 -5.41
C GLU A 3 14.24 0.73 -6.41
N HIS A 4 13.06 1.14 -6.85
CA HIS A 4 12.21 0.39 -7.77
C HIS A 4 11.47 1.39 -8.68
N PRO A 5 11.34 1.15 -10.00
CA PRO A 5 10.73 2.11 -10.94
C PRO A 5 9.32 2.57 -10.59
N ARG A 6 8.57 1.78 -9.81
CA ARG A 6 7.21 2.12 -9.35
C ARG A 6 7.19 2.82 -8.00
N ASN A 7 8.26 2.77 -7.22
CA ASN A 7 8.38 3.54 -5.99
C ASN A 7 8.66 5.00 -6.31
N LYS A 8 8.23 5.89 -5.45
CA LYS A 8 8.41 7.33 -5.60
C LYS A 8 9.62 7.79 -4.79
N SER A 9 10.34 8.78 -5.33
CA SER A 9 11.42 9.41 -4.56
C SER A 9 10.85 10.25 -3.41
N ASP A 10 11.69 10.54 -2.43
CA ASP A 10 11.31 11.36 -1.27
C ASP A 10 10.88 12.76 -1.69
N GLU A 11 11.54 13.34 -2.70
CA GLU A 11 11.21 14.66 -3.25
C GLU A 11 9.80 14.65 -3.84
N LEU A 12 9.44 13.57 -4.58
CA LEU A 12 8.11 13.45 -5.16
C LEU A 12 7.05 13.23 -4.07
N ILE A 13 7.34 12.41 -3.05
CA ILE A 13 6.44 12.22 -1.91
C ILE A 13 6.21 13.55 -1.18
N LYS A 14 7.27 14.30 -0.88
CA LYS A 14 7.17 15.62 -0.25
C LYS A 14 6.40 16.62 -1.12
N LEU A 15 6.60 16.59 -2.44
CA LEU A 15 5.84 17.41 -3.36
C LEU A 15 4.35 17.09 -3.33
N ILE A 16 3.97 15.80 -3.33
CA ILE A 16 2.58 15.36 -3.19
C ILE A 16 1.99 15.90 -1.88
N GLY A 17 2.69 15.72 -0.75
CA GLY A 17 2.24 16.20 0.55
C GLY A 17 2.07 17.72 0.59
N SER A 18 3.03 18.49 0.05
CA SER A 18 2.99 19.96 0.03
C SER A 18 1.83 20.53 -0.79
N LYS A 19 1.27 19.74 -1.71
CA LYS A 19 0.09 20.09 -2.51
C LYS A 19 -1.22 19.59 -1.91
N GLY A 20 -1.19 19.05 -0.68
CA GLY A 20 -2.35 18.47 -0.02
C GLY A 20 -2.82 17.16 -0.65
N GLY A 21 -1.91 16.47 -1.34
CA GLY A 21 -2.16 15.15 -1.91
C GLY A 21 -2.11 14.04 -0.87
N PHE A 22 -2.35 12.81 -1.30
CA PHE A 22 -2.46 11.63 -0.45
C PHE A 22 -1.60 10.48 -0.98
N VAL A 23 -0.99 9.71 -0.08
CA VAL A 23 -0.16 8.56 -0.44
C VAL A 23 -0.69 7.29 0.22
N GLY A 24 -1.24 6.40 -0.59
CA GLY A 24 -1.59 5.04 -0.17
C GLY A 24 -0.42 4.09 -0.41
N LEU A 25 0.13 3.49 0.64
CA LEU A 25 1.23 2.53 0.50
C LEU A 25 0.72 1.19 0.03
N SER A 26 1.36 0.66 -1.04
CA SER A 26 1.08 -0.67 -1.55
C SER A 26 1.64 -1.74 -0.62
N GLN A 27 0.87 -2.82 -0.47
CA GLN A 27 1.27 -4.04 0.23
C GLN A 27 1.93 -5.08 -0.70
N PHE A 28 2.20 -4.69 -1.91
CA PHE A 28 2.79 -5.57 -2.91
C PHE A 28 4.27 -5.82 -2.61
N GLY A 29 4.61 -7.07 -2.29
CA GLY A 29 5.93 -7.47 -1.81
C GLY A 29 7.10 -6.93 -2.63
N PRO A 30 7.09 -7.04 -3.98
CA PRO A 30 8.20 -6.55 -4.80
C PRO A 30 8.53 -5.06 -4.64
N HIS A 31 7.62 -4.24 -4.14
CA HIS A 31 7.86 -2.81 -3.88
C HIS A 31 8.42 -2.53 -2.49
N MET A 32 8.39 -3.53 -1.62
CA MET A 32 8.84 -3.43 -0.24
C MET A 32 10.36 -3.59 -0.12
N ILE A 33 10.92 -3.09 0.99
CA ILE A 33 12.38 -3.02 1.20
C ILE A 33 13.08 -4.40 1.16
N LYS A 34 12.39 -5.46 1.61
CA LYS A 34 12.89 -6.84 1.56
C LYS A 34 12.22 -7.66 0.43
N GLY A 35 11.60 -6.98 -0.54
CA GLY A 35 10.87 -7.66 -1.60
C GLY A 35 9.78 -8.58 -1.03
N ASN A 36 9.66 -9.77 -1.58
CA ASN A 36 8.69 -10.78 -1.17
C ASN A 36 8.91 -11.34 0.25
N ASP A 37 10.06 -11.09 0.86
CA ASP A 37 10.37 -11.54 2.22
C ASP A 37 10.03 -10.49 3.28
N SER A 38 9.44 -9.37 2.87
CA SER A 38 8.95 -8.34 3.77
C SER A 38 7.83 -8.86 4.67
N THR A 39 7.85 -8.40 5.91
CA THR A 39 6.86 -8.72 6.93
C THR A 39 5.87 -7.58 7.13
N ILE A 40 4.84 -7.81 7.94
CA ILE A 40 3.91 -6.77 8.35
C ILE A 40 4.60 -5.65 9.14
N ASP A 41 5.61 -5.98 9.94
CA ASP A 41 6.36 -4.98 10.70
C ASP A 41 7.25 -4.13 9.76
N ASP A 42 7.78 -4.70 8.67
CA ASP A 42 8.45 -3.94 7.61
C ASP A 42 7.47 -2.99 6.90
N TYR A 43 6.21 -3.38 6.75
CA TYR A 43 5.19 -2.52 6.16
C TYR A 43 4.83 -1.35 7.09
N VAL A 44 4.69 -1.59 8.40
CA VAL A 44 4.49 -0.52 9.39
C VAL A 44 5.67 0.45 9.40
N THR A 45 6.91 -0.07 9.31
CA THR A 45 8.10 0.77 9.17
C THR A 45 8.07 1.64 7.91
N ALA A 46 7.59 1.10 6.79
CA ALA A 46 7.45 1.87 5.56
C ALA A 46 6.36 2.95 5.66
N LEU A 47 5.26 2.68 6.38
CA LEU A 47 4.25 3.69 6.70
C LEU A 47 4.85 4.81 7.55
N ASP A 48 5.58 4.49 8.63
CA ASP A 48 6.25 5.48 9.46
C ASP A 48 7.23 6.35 8.68
N TYR A 49 7.95 5.74 7.74
CA TYR A 49 8.86 6.48 6.86
C TYR A 49 8.12 7.53 6.02
N VAL A 50 7.00 7.18 5.40
CA VAL A 50 6.22 8.13 4.58
C VAL A 50 5.54 9.17 5.46
N ILE A 51 5.03 8.79 6.63
CA ILE A 51 4.47 9.70 7.62
C ILE A 51 5.50 10.76 8.05
N ALA A 52 6.75 10.37 8.26
CA ALA A 52 7.83 11.30 8.58
C ALA A 52 8.13 12.31 7.47
N LEU A 53 7.81 11.98 6.21
CA LEU A 53 8.02 12.87 5.06
C LEU A 53 6.89 13.88 4.86
N ILE A 54 5.63 13.49 5.09
CA ILE A 54 4.44 14.29 4.70
C ILE A 54 3.37 14.44 5.80
N GLY A 55 3.60 13.86 6.97
CA GLY A 55 2.62 13.89 8.07
C GLY A 55 1.64 12.72 8.03
N GLU A 56 1.00 12.45 9.18
CA GLU A 56 0.14 11.27 9.35
C GLU A 56 -1.23 11.39 8.67
N ASP A 57 -1.71 12.61 8.40
CA ASP A 57 -3.05 12.85 7.83
C ASP A 57 -3.12 12.60 6.31
N GLN A 58 -1.96 12.49 5.64
CA GLN A 58 -1.86 12.32 4.21
C GLN A 58 -1.40 10.92 3.77
N VAL A 59 -1.41 9.97 4.69
CA VAL A 59 -0.93 8.60 4.46
C VAL A 59 -2.03 7.58 4.78
N GLY A 60 -2.11 6.53 3.99
CA GLY A 60 -3.06 5.43 4.23
C GLY A 60 -2.63 4.13 3.56
N ILE A 61 -3.51 3.15 3.65
CA ILE A 61 -3.29 1.81 3.09
C ILE A 61 -3.69 1.79 1.62
N GLY A 62 -2.77 1.37 0.75
CA GLY A 62 -3.01 1.08 -0.65
C GLY A 62 -2.82 -0.41 -0.90
N SER A 63 -3.77 -1.24 -0.48
CA SER A 63 -3.57 -2.68 -0.34
C SER A 63 -3.20 -3.41 -1.63
N ASP A 64 -3.62 -2.90 -2.78
CA ASP A 64 -3.56 -3.62 -4.07
C ASP A 64 -4.24 -5.00 -4.01
N SER A 65 -5.12 -5.17 -3.03
CA SER A 65 -5.87 -6.41 -2.80
C SER A 65 -7.25 -6.31 -3.43
N SER A 66 -7.71 -7.41 -3.97
CA SER A 66 -9.06 -7.55 -4.48
C SER A 66 -9.70 -8.81 -3.92
N GLU A 67 -10.95 -8.73 -3.54
CA GLU A 67 -11.72 -9.89 -3.10
C GLU A 67 -12.54 -10.47 -4.25
N GLY A 68 -12.73 -11.79 -4.24
CA GLY A 68 -13.60 -12.47 -5.19
C GLY A 68 -13.04 -12.64 -6.60
N HIS A 69 -11.78 -12.38 -6.83
CA HIS A 69 -11.16 -12.52 -8.16
C HIS A 69 -10.72 -13.94 -8.54
N GLY A 70 -11.23 -14.94 -7.84
CA GLY A 70 -10.94 -16.31 -8.20
C GLY A 70 -9.47 -16.70 -8.01
N ARG A 71 -9.02 -17.66 -8.80
CA ARG A 71 -7.65 -18.17 -8.74
C ARG A 71 -6.66 -17.23 -9.45
N PRO A 72 -5.39 -17.22 -9.07
CA PRO A 72 -4.34 -16.47 -9.77
C PRO A 72 -4.31 -16.73 -11.30
N SER A 73 -4.69 -17.95 -11.71
CA SER A 73 -4.84 -18.32 -13.14
C SER A 73 -5.88 -17.46 -13.87
N ASP A 74 -6.97 -17.09 -13.20
CA ASP A 74 -8.06 -16.33 -13.82
C ASP A 74 -7.65 -14.88 -14.01
N PHE A 75 -6.92 -14.30 -13.04
CA PHE A 75 -6.29 -13.00 -13.17
C PHE A 75 -5.27 -12.97 -14.32
N MET A 76 -4.43 -14.00 -14.42
CA MET A 76 -3.48 -14.12 -15.52
C MET A 76 -4.16 -14.27 -16.88
N ALA A 77 -5.28 -15.01 -16.95
CA ALA A 77 -6.07 -15.11 -18.17
C ALA A 77 -6.69 -13.77 -18.56
N TRP A 78 -7.13 -12.98 -17.58
CA TRP A 78 -7.63 -11.62 -17.80
C TRP A 78 -6.52 -10.69 -18.32
N CYS A 79 -5.34 -10.69 -17.70
CA CYS A 79 -4.17 -9.91 -18.14
C CYS A 79 -3.71 -10.25 -19.56
N ASN A 80 -3.98 -11.48 -20.03
CA ASN A 80 -3.64 -11.90 -21.37
C ASN A 80 -4.59 -11.37 -22.47
N LYS A 81 -5.78 -10.91 -22.10
CA LYS A 81 -6.78 -10.37 -23.05
C LYS A 81 -6.30 -9.12 -23.77
N ASP A 82 -5.39 -8.37 -23.18
CA ASP A 82 -4.77 -7.19 -23.79
C ASP A 82 -3.61 -7.50 -24.71
N LYS A 83 -3.51 -8.72 -25.23
CA LYS A 83 -2.39 -9.23 -26.03
C LYS A 83 -1.07 -9.29 -25.26
N GLY A 84 -1.11 -9.35 -23.94
CA GLY A 84 0.05 -9.44 -23.06
C GLY A 84 0.83 -8.14 -22.88
N TYR A 85 0.28 -6.97 -23.22
CA TYR A 85 0.95 -5.69 -22.99
C TYR A 85 1.27 -5.45 -21.52
N ALA A 86 0.34 -5.74 -20.62
CA ALA A 86 0.56 -5.62 -19.18
C ALA A 86 1.78 -6.43 -18.73
N ARG A 87 2.00 -7.61 -19.28
CA ARG A 87 3.15 -8.47 -18.96
C ARG A 87 4.49 -7.96 -19.48
N ARG A 88 4.48 -7.19 -20.56
CA ARG A 88 5.69 -6.54 -21.08
C ARG A 88 6.16 -5.40 -20.18
N LEU A 89 5.22 -4.68 -19.58
CA LEU A 89 5.49 -3.57 -18.68
C LEU A 89 5.95 -4.04 -17.30
N THR A 90 5.47 -5.20 -16.86
CA THR A 90 5.84 -5.79 -15.57
C THR A 90 6.00 -7.29 -15.77
N PRO A 91 7.23 -7.83 -15.78
CA PRO A 91 7.43 -9.26 -15.77
C PRO A 91 6.86 -9.80 -14.45
N TRP A 92 5.69 -10.42 -14.57
CA TRP A 92 5.00 -11.05 -13.45
C TRP A 92 5.73 -12.36 -13.11
N GLY A 93 6.77 -12.27 -12.30
CA GLY A 93 7.37 -13.44 -11.68
C GLY A 93 6.44 -14.04 -10.61
N SER A 94 6.94 -14.87 -9.75
CA SER A 94 6.19 -15.34 -8.57
C SER A 94 5.93 -14.18 -7.61
N GLN A 95 4.80 -13.50 -7.79
CA GLN A 95 4.40 -12.39 -6.97
C GLN A 95 3.81 -12.91 -5.66
N LYS A 96 4.37 -12.48 -4.56
CA LYS A 96 3.83 -12.77 -3.22
C LYS A 96 3.35 -11.48 -2.59
N VAL A 97 2.16 -11.50 -2.05
CA VAL A 97 1.68 -10.42 -1.17
C VAL A 97 2.49 -10.49 0.12
N VAL A 98 2.78 -9.35 0.71
CA VAL A 98 3.46 -9.29 2.03
C VAL A 98 2.68 -10.15 3.03
N LYS A 99 3.35 -11.13 3.59
CA LYS A 99 2.77 -11.97 4.66
C LYS A 99 2.74 -11.14 5.96
N PRO A 100 1.68 -11.12 6.69
CA PRO A 100 0.37 -11.74 6.61
C PRO A 100 -0.73 -10.77 6.12
N LEU A 101 -0.41 -9.83 5.25
CA LEU A 101 -1.37 -8.87 4.71
C LEU A 101 -2.15 -9.51 3.55
N GLY A 102 -2.77 -10.64 3.83
CA GLY A 102 -3.68 -11.31 2.96
C GLY A 102 -5.04 -10.58 2.82
N PRO A 103 -6.13 -11.34 2.61
CA PRO A 103 -7.46 -10.79 2.40
C PRO A 103 -7.88 -9.78 3.49
N LEU A 104 -8.89 -8.97 3.22
CA LEU A 104 -9.45 -7.96 4.14
C LEU A 104 -9.70 -8.48 5.57
N ALA A 105 -10.01 -9.77 5.71
CA ALA A 105 -10.18 -10.44 7.01
C ALA A 105 -8.91 -10.43 7.91
N GLU A 106 -7.72 -10.21 7.35
CA GLU A 106 -6.46 -10.20 8.11
C GLU A 106 -6.02 -8.80 8.58
N ARG A 107 -6.84 -7.77 8.37
CA ARG A 107 -6.50 -6.39 8.77
C ARG A 107 -6.31 -6.20 10.28
N ALA A 108 -6.91 -7.07 11.09
CA ALA A 108 -6.66 -7.07 12.53
C ALA A 108 -5.18 -7.24 12.87
N LYS A 109 -4.46 -8.08 12.13
CA LYS A 109 -3.02 -8.29 12.29
C LYS A 109 -2.19 -7.03 12.00
N LEU A 110 -2.64 -6.19 11.07
CA LEU A 110 -1.98 -4.92 10.79
C LEU A 110 -2.15 -3.95 11.97
N ALA A 111 -3.35 -3.83 12.53
CA ALA A 111 -3.58 -3.01 13.72
C ALA A 111 -2.74 -3.49 14.93
N GLU A 112 -2.60 -4.81 15.12
CA GLU A 112 -1.72 -5.37 16.13
C GLU A 112 -0.23 -5.00 15.90
N ALA A 113 0.24 -5.04 14.65
CA ALA A 113 1.59 -4.64 14.30
C ALA A 113 1.83 -3.15 14.54
N MET A 114 0.89 -2.30 14.19
CA MET A 114 0.92 -0.87 14.49
C MET A 114 0.98 -0.61 16.00
N ALA A 115 0.17 -1.32 16.78
CA ALA A 115 0.18 -1.23 18.24
C ALA A 115 1.53 -1.67 18.83
N ARG A 116 2.14 -2.76 18.33
CA ARG A 116 3.49 -3.18 18.73
C ARG A 116 4.55 -2.13 18.38
N ALA A 117 4.39 -1.41 17.29
CA ALA A 117 5.25 -0.29 16.90
C ALA A 117 5.02 0.98 17.72
N GLY A 118 4.12 0.95 18.70
CA GLY A 118 3.86 2.07 19.60
C GLY A 118 2.91 3.13 19.05
N TRP A 119 2.13 2.83 18.00
CA TRP A 119 1.18 3.77 17.44
C TRP A 119 0.00 4.02 18.41
N SER A 120 -0.42 5.27 18.52
CA SER A 120 -1.66 5.62 19.23
C SER A 120 -2.89 5.10 18.48
N LYS A 121 -4.00 4.92 19.19
CA LYS A 121 -5.28 4.54 18.56
C LYS A 121 -5.71 5.55 17.51
N GLU A 122 -5.50 6.83 17.78
CA GLU A 122 -5.81 7.92 16.86
C GLU A 122 -5.03 7.78 15.55
N LYS A 123 -3.70 7.66 15.62
CA LYS A 123 -2.86 7.44 14.45
C LYS A 123 -3.27 6.19 13.66
N MET A 124 -3.59 5.10 14.35
CA MET A 124 -4.07 3.87 13.70
C MET A 124 -5.39 4.10 12.97
N THR A 125 -6.37 4.75 13.59
CA THR A 125 -7.68 5.05 12.98
C THR A 125 -7.51 5.89 11.72
N LYS A 126 -6.71 6.94 11.78
CA LYS A 126 -6.38 7.79 10.65
C LYS A 126 -5.85 6.99 9.47
N VAL A 127 -4.76 6.25 9.67
CA VAL A 127 -4.05 5.54 8.60
C VAL A 127 -4.84 4.34 8.07
N LEU A 128 -5.63 3.67 8.92
CA LEU A 128 -6.44 2.53 8.53
C LEU A 128 -7.66 2.88 7.67
N GLY A 129 -8.12 4.14 7.68
CA GLY A 129 -9.25 4.50 6.82
C GLY A 129 -9.73 5.95 6.90
N GLU A 130 -9.66 6.60 8.06
CA GLU A 130 -10.20 7.95 8.24
C GLU A 130 -9.55 8.97 7.29
N ASN A 131 -8.23 8.88 7.10
CA ASN A 131 -7.52 9.74 6.16
C ASN A 131 -8.01 9.58 4.71
N TRP A 132 -8.33 8.33 4.29
CA TRP A 132 -8.93 8.09 2.98
C TRP A 132 -10.30 8.75 2.85
N LEU A 133 -11.14 8.61 3.88
CA LEU A 133 -12.46 9.23 3.91
C LEU A 133 -12.35 10.74 3.78
N ASN A 134 -11.57 11.36 4.65
CA ASN A 134 -11.37 12.82 4.65
C ASN A 134 -10.79 13.33 3.32
N TYR A 135 -9.88 12.57 2.71
CA TYR A 135 -9.31 12.93 1.42
C TYR A 135 -10.35 12.86 0.28
N LEU A 136 -11.17 11.79 0.26
CA LEU A 136 -12.22 11.62 -0.74
C LEU A 136 -13.32 12.69 -0.59
N GLU A 137 -13.74 13.00 0.62
CA GLU A 137 -14.67 14.10 0.90
C GLU A 137 -14.14 15.44 0.39
N LYS A 138 -12.85 15.72 0.63
CA LYS A 138 -12.19 16.93 0.14
C LYS A 138 -12.19 17.02 -1.39
N ILE A 139 -12.04 15.89 -2.10
CA ILE A 139 -11.91 15.87 -3.58
C ILE A 139 -13.26 15.85 -4.27
N PHE A 140 -14.21 15.08 -3.76
CA PHE A 140 -15.50 14.88 -4.42
C PHE A 140 -16.59 15.76 -3.84
N GLY A 141 -16.40 16.30 -2.64
CA GLY A 141 -17.44 17.01 -1.91
C GLY A 141 -18.53 16.06 -1.39
N GLU A 142 -19.53 16.59 -0.70
CA GLU A 142 -20.79 15.89 -0.40
C GLU A 142 -21.71 15.86 -1.64
#